data_5e0c17c79f1b6d8c61750c42b11d9e33
#
_entry.id   5e0c17c79f1b6d8c61750c42b11d9e33
#
_cell.length_a   1.000
_cell.length_b   1.000
_cell.length_c   1.000
_cell.angle_alpha   90.00
_cell.angle_beta   90.00
_cell.angle_gamma   90.00
#
_symmetry.space_group_name_H-M   'P 1'
#
loop_
_entity.id
_entity.type
_entity.pdbx_description
1 polymer ?
#
loop_
_entity_poly.entity_id
_entity_poly.type
_entity_poly.pdbx_seq_one_letter_code
_entity_poly.pdbx_strand_id
1 'polypeptide(L)'
;MSNSLELTLYTQNGCKFCAQMIAKLLSWNYNVKEVNISGDKNAKNFLKESGHKSVPQLYWNKKHIFGGDVNSVTKEQIEELIDYENYIGGPTEFRS
;
A
#
# COMPACT_ATOMS: atom_id res chain seq x y z
N MET A 1 -19.87 5.25 -1.99
CA MET A 1 -19.48 5.08 -1.92
C MET A 1 -18.58 4.87 -1.84
N SER A 2 -18.50 5.00 -1.92
CA SER A 2 -17.73 4.87 -1.98
C SER A 2 -16.96 4.26 -1.97
N ASN A 3 -16.86 4.00 -2.14
CA ASN A 3 -15.94 3.27 -2.18
C ASN A 3 -14.70 3.71 -2.29
N SER A 4 -14.36 4.41 -1.75
CA SER A 4 -13.09 4.96 -1.92
C SER A 4 -12.09 4.08 -1.24
N LEU A 5 -11.28 3.53 -2.06
CA LEU A 5 -10.26 2.62 -1.64
C LEU A 5 -9.07 3.43 -1.19
N GLU A 6 -8.74 3.35 0.08
CA GLU A 6 -7.58 4.07 0.60
C GLU A 6 -6.43 3.12 0.81
N LEU A 7 -5.31 3.43 0.19
CA LEU A 7 -4.08 2.69 0.36
C LEU A 7 -3.22 3.39 1.41
N THR A 8 -2.47 2.62 2.18
CA THR A 8 -1.56 3.16 3.18
C THR A 8 -0.14 2.99 2.69
N LEU A 9 0.61 4.08 2.63
CA LEU A 9 2.00 4.04 2.21
C LEU A 9 2.89 4.46 3.35
N TYR A 10 3.81 3.58 3.72
CA TYR A 10 4.79 3.87 4.75
C TYR A 10 6.01 4.50 4.11
N THR A 11 6.41 5.65 4.65
CA THR A 11 7.50 6.45 4.11
C THR A 11 8.45 6.85 5.21
N GLN A 12 9.52 7.57 4.85
CA GLN A 12 10.39 8.18 5.85
C GLN A 12 10.96 9.47 5.27
N ASN A 13 11.52 10.30 6.14
CA ASN A 13 12.09 11.58 5.72
C ASN A 13 13.22 11.35 4.72
N GLY A 14 13.25 12.18 3.68
CA GLY A 14 14.30 12.11 2.69
C GLY A 14 14.22 10.94 1.73
N CYS A 15 13.09 10.27 1.69
CA CYS A 15 12.92 9.13 0.80
C CYS A 15 12.42 9.56 -0.57
N LYS A 16 13.34 9.60 -1.52
CA LYS A 16 13.01 9.98 -2.89
C LYS A 16 12.02 8.99 -3.53
N PHE A 17 12.22 7.71 -3.29
CA PHE A 17 11.36 6.70 -3.87
C PHE A 17 9.95 6.71 -3.28
N CYS A 18 9.84 7.16 -2.04
CA CYS A 18 8.53 7.30 -1.42
C CYS A 18 7.72 8.39 -2.13
N ALA A 19 8.37 9.51 -2.45
CA ALA A 19 7.71 10.59 -3.18
C ALA A 19 7.29 10.13 -4.57
N GLN A 20 8.13 9.36 -5.24
CA GLN A 20 7.80 8.82 -6.55
C GLN A 20 6.60 7.88 -6.48
N MET A 21 6.56 7.07 -5.44
CA MET A 21 5.46 6.12 -5.26
C MET A 21 4.13 6.85 -5.04
N ILE A 22 4.16 7.90 -4.22
CA ILE A 22 2.96 8.70 -3.98
C ILE A 22 2.46 9.29 -5.29
N ALA A 23 3.37 9.88 -6.06
CA ALA A 23 3.00 10.48 -7.34
C ALA A 23 2.36 9.46 -8.28
N LYS A 24 2.93 8.27 -8.34
CA LYS A 24 2.38 7.20 -9.15
C LYS A 24 0.96 6.84 -8.73
N LEU A 25 0.78 6.61 -7.43
CA LEU A 25 -0.52 6.19 -6.90
C LEU A 25 -1.57 7.25 -7.15
N LEU A 26 -1.23 8.51 -6.94
CA LEU A 26 -2.17 9.60 -7.19
C LEU A 26 -2.50 9.70 -8.67
N SER A 27 -1.53 9.48 -9.54
CA SER A 27 -1.77 9.52 -10.98
C SER A 27 -2.73 8.41 -11.43
N TRP A 28 -2.82 7.34 -10.65
CA TRP A 28 -3.74 6.24 -10.91
C TRP A 28 -5.07 6.41 -10.16
N ASN A 29 -5.30 7.58 -9.57
CA ASN A 29 -6.54 7.93 -8.88
C ASN A 29 -6.80 7.14 -7.61
N TYR A 30 -5.75 6.70 -6.94
CA TYR A 30 -5.90 6.07 -5.63
C TYR A 30 -5.85 7.13 -4.54
N ASN A 31 -6.60 6.88 -3.48
CA ASN A 31 -6.46 7.64 -2.26
C ASN A 31 -5.31 7.05 -1.47
N VAL A 32 -4.41 7.91 -1.00
CA VAL A 32 -3.21 7.43 -0.31
C VAL A 32 -3.12 8.11 1.05
N LYS A 33 -3.01 7.29 2.08
CA LYS A 33 -2.69 7.77 3.41
C LYS A 33 -1.21 7.55 3.63
N GLU A 34 -0.46 8.62 3.82
CA GLU A 34 0.97 8.52 4.06
C GLU A 34 1.23 8.38 5.55
N VAL A 35 2.02 7.39 5.93
CA VAL A 35 2.47 7.21 7.30
C VAL A 35 3.98 7.33 7.31
N ASN A 36 4.48 8.47 7.81
CA ASN A 36 5.91 8.73 7.85
C ASN A 36 6.49 8.12 9.12
N ILE A 37 7.31 7.08 8.95
CA ILE A 37 7.83 6.35 10.10
C ILE A 37 8.94 7.08 10.84
N SER A 38 9.46 8.16 10.26
CA SER A 38 10.45 8.97 10.96
C SER A 38 9.87 9.61 12.21
N GLY A 39 8.57 9.89 12.19
CA GLY A 39 7.89 10.49 13.34
C GLY A 39 6.92 9.56 14.03
N ASP A 40 6.95 8.28 13.73
CA ASP A 40 5.97 7.33 14.25
C ASP A 40 6.65 6.02 14.61
N LYS A 41 6.97 5.87 15.88
CA LYS A 41 7.66 4.67 16.37
C LYS A 41 6.84 3.41 16.20
N ASN A 42 5.54 3.53 16.39
CA ASN A 42 4.66 2.35 16.27
C ASN A 42 4.65 1.85 14.84
N ALA A 43 4.57 2.75 13.89
CA ALA A 43 4.59 2.37 12.47
C ALA A 43 5.95 1.76 12.11
N LYS A 44 7.03 2.35 12.63
CA LYS A 44 8.37 1.82 12.37
C LYS A 44 8.51 0.41 12.92
N ASN A 45 8.02 0.18 14.12
CA ASN A 45 8.06 -1.15 14.73
C ASN A 45 7.21 -2.14 13.95
N PHE A 46 6.04 -1.69 13.47
CA PHE A 46 5.19 -2.54 12.65
C PHE A 46 5.94 -3.05 11.42
N LEU A 47 6.65 -2.15 10.74
CA LEU A 47 7.40 -2.55 9.54
C LEU A 47 8.53 -3.52 9.89
N LYS A 48 9.23 -3.28 10.99
CA LYS A 48 10.29 -4.19 11.43
C LYS A 48 9.74 -5.57 11.74
N GLU A 49 8.64 -5.62 12.46
CA GLU A 49 8.04 -6.89 12.86
C GLU A 49 7.47 -7.63 11.65
N SER A 50 7.12 -6.90 10.62
CA SER A 50 6.64 -7.50 9.39
C SER A 50 7.79 -7.95 8.47
N GLY A 51 9.03 -7.74 8.89
CA GLY A 51 10.19 -8.18 8.13
C GLY A 51 10.68 -7.18 7.09
N HIS A 52 10.14 -5.98 7.09
CA HIS A 52 10.57 -4.96 6.13
C HIS A 52 11.79 -4.22 6.63
N LYS A 53 12.70 -3.93 5.72
CA LYS A 53 13.92 -3.20 6.04
C LYS A 53 14.04 -1.89 5.29
N SER A 54 13.02 -1.56 4.52
CA SER A 54 13.08 -0.37 3.68
C SER A 54 11.70 0.22 3.47
N VAL A 55 11.66 1.41 2.92
CA VAL A 55 10.45 2.08 2.45
C VAL A 55 10.69 2.46 1.00
N PRO A 56 9.65 2.64 0.20
CA PRO A 56 8.24 2.63 0.55
C PRO A 56 7.66 1.23 0.70
N GLN A 57 6.64 1.10 1.54
CA GLN A 57 5.87 -0.14 1.67
C GLN A 57 4.39 0.21 1.57
N LEU A 58 3.70 -0.45 0.65
CA LEU A 58 2.30 -0.15 0.37
C LEU A 58 1.40 -1.24 0.92
N TYR A 59 0.37 -0.81 1.64
CA TYR A 59 -0.60 -1.71 2.25
C TYR A 59 -2.02 -1.31 1.89
N TRP A 60 -2.89 -2.28 1.82
CA TRP A 60 -4.33 -2.07 1.75
C TRP A 60 -4.95 -2.85 2.89
N ASN A 61 -5.60 -2.12 3.80
CA ASN A 61 -6.02 -2.70 5.07
C ASN A 61 -4.79 -3.28 5.75
N LYS A 62 -4.76 -4.53 6.02
CA LYS A 62 -3.59 -5.13 6.66
C LYS A 62 -2.82 -6.03 5.71
N LYS A 63 -3.13 -5.93 4.43
CA LYS A 63 -2.50 -6.74 3.42
C LYS A 63 -1.37 -5.98 2.74
N HIS A 64 -0.20 -6.59 2.70
CA HIS A 64 0.95 -6.01 2.00
C HIS A 64 0.72 -6.10 0.50
N ILE A 65 0.77 -4.95 -0.16
CA ILE A 65 0.55 -4.87 -1.60
C ILE A 65 1.87 -4.84 -2.35
N PHE A 66 2.78 -3.99 -1.91
CA PHE A 66 4.02 -3.79 -2.64
C PHE A 66 5.09 -3.18 -1.75
N GLY A 67 6.34 -3.57 -2.00
CA GLY A 67 7.50 -2.95 -1.38
C GLY A 67 8.70 -3.19 -2.27
N GLY A 68 9.60 -2.19 -2.31
CA GLY A 68 10.82 -2.33 -3.08
C GLY A 68 10.91 -1.34 -4.21
N ASP A 69 11.23 -1.82 -5.40
CA ASP A 69 11.51 -0.98 -6.55
C ASP A 69 10.26 -0.33 -7.12
N VAL A 70 10.18 1.00 -6.95
CA VAL A 70 9.04 1.79 -7.42
C VAL A 70 8.81 1.61 -8.93
N ASN A 71 9.87 1.36 -9.67
CA ASN A 71 9.77 1.19 -11.12
C ASN A 71 9.14 -0.14 -11.51
N SER A 72 9.07 -1.08 -10.59
CA SER A 72 8.51 -2.40 -10.86
C SER A 72 7.02 -2.50 -10.63
N VAL A 73 6.44 -1.55 -9.92
CA VAL A 73 5.03 -1.62 -9.58
C VAL A 73 4.17 -1.13 -10.75
N THR A 74 3.09 -1.84 -11.01
CA THR A 74 2.15 -1.44 -12.06
C THR A 74 0.77 -1.31 -11.46
N LYS A 75 -0.07 -0.53 -12.12
CA LYS A 75 -1.46 -0.37 -11.71
C LYS A 75 -2.18 -1.71 -11.73
N GLU A 76 -1.88 -2.53 -12.73
CA GLU A 76 -2.50 -3.85 -12.86
C GLU A 76 -2.19 -4.74 -11.67
N GLN A 77 -0.96 -4.69 -11.18
CA GLN A 77 -0.59 -5.48 -10.01
C GLN A 77 -1.41 -5.10 -8.79
N ILE A 78 -1.59 -3.81 -8.60
CA ILE A 78 -2.36 -3.30 -7.46
C ILE A 78 -3.82 -3.69 -7.61
N GLU A 79 -4.38 -3.49 -8.78
CA GLU A 79 -5.78 -3.80 -9.04
C GLU A 79 -6.07 -5.28 -8.86
N GLU A 80 -5.14 -6.11 -9.29
CA GLU A 80 -5.31 -7.56 -9.18
C GLU A 80 -5.40 -7.99 -7.72
N LEU A 81 -4.54 -7.44 -6.88
CA LEU A 81 -4.54 -7.78 -5.47
C LEU A 81 -5.79 -7.26 -4.76
N ILE A 82 -6.20 -6.06 -5.10
CA ILE A 82 -7.37 -5.46 -4.48
C ILE A 82 -8.65 -6.16 -4.93
N ASP A 83 -8.75 -6.44 -6.21
CA ASP A 83 -9.92 -7.14 -6.75
C ASP A 83 -10.05 -8.53 -6.13
N TYR A 84 -8.93 -9.21 -5.97
CA TYR A 84 -8.95 -10.53 -5.36
C TYR A 84 -9.48 -10.45 -3.93
N GLU A 85 -9.03 -9.46 -3.18
CA GLU A 85 -9.49 -9.27 -1.81
C GLU A 85 -10.98 -8.97 -1.76
N ASN A 86 -11.43 -8.11 -2.65
CA ASN A 86 -12.85 -7.80 -2.74
C ASN A 86 -13.67 -9.01 -3.11
N TYR A 87 -13.16 -9.80 -4.01
CA TYR A 87 -13.86 -11.01 -4.44
C TYR A 87 -13.99 -12.00 -3.29
N ILE A 88 -12.92 -12.21 -2.56
CA ILE A 88 -12.90 -13.12 -1.42
C ILE A 88 -13.79 -12.59 -0.30
N GLY A 89 -13.67 -11.30 -0.01
CA GLY A 89 -14.45 -10.67 1.03
C GLY A 89 -15.88 -10.41 0.63
N GLY A 90 -16.16 -10.54 -0.63
CA GLY A 90 -17.50 -10.37 -1.15
C GLY A 90 -18.33 -11.58 -0.81
N PRO A 91 -19.32 -11.73 -1.33
CA PRO A 91 -20.22 -12.81 -0.93
C PRO A 91 -19.55 -14.15 -1.07
N THR A 92 -19.05 -14.36 -1.07
CA THR A 92 -18.67 -15.18 -1.17
C THR A 92 -18.90 -16.18 -1.34
N GLU A 93 -19.15 -15.94 -1.51
CA GLU A 93 -19.27 -16.59 -1.69
C GLU A 93 -19.23 -17.33 -2.49
N PHE A 94 -19.02 -17.19 -3.00
CA PHE A 94 -18.80 -17.66 -3.74
C PHE A 94 -18.50 -18.67 -3.94
N ARG A 95 -18.43 -18.79 -3.74
CA ARG A 95 -18.02 -19.52 -3.83
C ARG A 95 -18.14 -20.44 -3.53
N SER A 96 -18.41 -20.48 -3.32
CA SER A 96 -18.46 -21.00 -2.96
C SER A 96 -18.52 -21.33 -2.77
#